data_7ecc07708101c5cc8e7d99c52c2a3aff
#
_entry.id   7ecc07708101c5cc8e7d99c52c2a3aff
#
_cell.length_a   1.000
_cell.length_b   1.000
_cell.length_c   1.000
_cell.angle_alpha   90.00
_cell.angle_beta   90.00
_cell.angle_gamma   90.00
#
_symmetry.space_group_name_H-M   'P 1'
#
loop_
_entity.id
_entity.type
_entity.pdbx_description
1 polymer ?
#
loop_
_entity_poly.entity_id
_entity_poly.type
_entity_poly.pdbx_seq_one_letter_code
_entity_poly.pdbx_strand_id
1 'polypeptide(L)'
;MDIQVMEEFQGIFATILPNEFTMSRLPAALAHECNHNIRFQHIKWRNDITLAEMMITEGLAENFAVLQYGIENMGPWVSKVSMEELEDYIKPIIKEGLFLKGLDNITAYLYGDDIAREKGYFPVGLPFCAGYACGYYMVKYYLEKTGEDIASATVKPAEEIMGKIEDFWS
;
A
#
# COMPACT_ATOMS: atom_id res chain seq x y z
N MET A 1 0.77 -15.15 0.42
CA MET A 1 1.61 -15.18 -0.80
C MET A 1 2.89 -14.45 -0.40
N ASP A 2 3.99 -15.17 -0.33
CA ASP A 2 5.26 -14.54 0.00
C ASP A 2 5.94 -14.17 -1.33
N ILE A 3 6.06 -12.88 -1.57
CA ILE A 3 6.77 -12.34 -2.71
C ILE A 3 8.08 -11.75 -2.17
N GLN A 4 9.21 -12.32 -2.57
CA GLN A 4 10.52 -11.77 -2.25
C GLN A 4 11.04 -10.98 -3.44
N VAL A 5 11.27 -9.69 -3.23
CA VAL A 5 12.02 -8.85 -4.17
C VAL A 5 13.50 -8.95 -3.80
N MET A 6 14.31 -9.48 -4.69
CA MET A 6 15.76 -9.52 -4.51
C MET A 6 16.39 -8.32 -5.23
N GLU A 7 17.07 -7.46 -4.49
CA GLU A 7 17.68 -6.21 -5.00
C GLU A 7 18.77 -6.40 -6.07
N GLU A 8 19.40 -7.57 -6.14
CA GLU A 8 20.46 -7.86 -7.14
C GLU A 8 19.96 -8.37 -8.49
N PHE A 9 18.67 -8.72 -8.59
CA PHE A 9 18.04 -9.14 -9.84
C PHE A 9 16.88 -8.22 -10.15
N GLN A 10 16.89 -7.60 -11.33
CA GLN A 10 15.73 -6.86 -11.86
C GLN A 10 14.60 -7.82 -12.23
N GLY A 11 14.19 -8.65 -11.27
CA GLY A 11 13.21 -9.71 -11.47
C GLY A 11 12.32 -9.88 -10.24
N ILE A 12 11.10 -10.35 -10.49
CA ILE A 12 10.11 -10.67 -9.47
C ILE A 12 10.03 -12.20 -9.35
N PHE A 13 10.18 -12.71 -8.13
CA PHE A 13 10.02 -14.13 -7.82
C PHE A 13 8.73 -14.31 -7.00
N ALA A 14 7.75 -15.02 -7.55
CA ALA A 14 6.51 -15.33 -6.87
C ALA A 14 6.47 -16.80 -6.45
N THR A 15 6.34 -17.05 -5.15
CA THR A 15 6.03 -18.39 -4.62
C THR A 15 4.56 -18.45 -4.27
N ILE A 16 3.83 -19.36 -4.90
CA ILE A 16 2.38 -19.49 -4.72
C ILE A 16 1.98 -20.94 -4.39
N LEU A 17 0.91 -21.09 -3.62
CA LEU A 17 0.20 -22.35 -3.54
C LEU A 17 -0.84 -22.37 -4.69
N PRO A 18 -0.66 -23.21 -5.73
CA PRO A 18 -1.51 -23.16 -6.92
C PRO A 18 -2.92 -23.66 -6.59
N ASN A 19 -3.91 -22.79 -6.76
CA ASN A 19 -5.34 -23.09 -6.71
C ASN A 19 -6.08 -22.05 -7.57
N GLU A 20 -7.36 -22.22 -7.82
CA GLU A 20 -8.13 -21.30 -8.67
C GLU A 20 -8.06 -19.85 -8.19
N PHE A 21 -8.14 -19.64 -6.88
CA PHE A 21 -8.10 -18.29 -6.30
C PHE A 21 -6.75 -17.60 -6.52
N THR A 22 -5.64 -18.30 -6.25
CA THR A 22 -4.29 -17.72 -6.40
C THR A 22 -3.92 -17.57 -7.87
N MET A 23 -4.26 -18.52 -8.71
CA MET A 23 -3.95 -18.47 -10.15
C MET A 23 -4.70 -17.36 -10.88
N SER A 24 -5.98 -17.13 -10.56
CA SER A 24 -6.76 -16.04 -11.16
C SER A 24 -6.24 -14.64 -10.80
N ARG A 25 -5.66 -14.48 -9.61
CA ARG A 25 -5.13 -13.20 -9.11
C ARG A 25 -3.65 -12.99 -9.35
N LEU A 26 -2.94 -14.01 -9.82
CA LEU A 26 -1.50 -13.93 -10.07
C LEU A 26 -1.11 -12.77 -10.99
N PRO A 27 -1.81 -12.49 -12.11
CA PRO A 27 -1.46 -11.35 -12.96
C PRO A 27 -1.56 -10.00 -12.24
N ALA A 28 -2.60 -9.79 -11.44
CA ALA A 28 -2.78 -8.56 -10.66
C ALA A 28 -1.70 -8.41 -9.57
N ALA A 29 -1.39 -9.51 -8.87
CA ALA A 29 -0.31 -9.52 -7.89
C ALA A 29 1.06 -9.23 -8.51
N LEU A 30 1.35 -9.80 -9.68
CA LEU A 30 2.59 -9.48 -10.41
C LEU A 30 2.63 -8.02 -10.88
N ALA A 31 1.50 -7.44 -11.29
CA ALA A 31 1.42 -6.03 -11.64
C ALA A 31 1.71 -5.12 -10.42
N HIS A 32 1.17 -5.47 -9.25
CA HIS A 32 1.45 -4.79 -8.00
C HIS A 32 2.97 -4.76 -7.73
N GLU A 33 3.63 -5.90 -7.78
CA GLU A 33 5.08 -6.00 -7.56
C GLU A 33 5.91 -5.33 -8.67
N CYS A 34 5.43 -5.36 -9.92
CA CYS A 34 6.06 -4.61 -11.01
C CYS A 34 6.06 -3.10 -10.73
N ASN A 35 4.98 -2.57 -10.16
CA ASN A 35 4.92 -1.15 -9.77
C ASN A 35 5.97 -0.83 -8.70
N HIS A 36 6.12 -1.66 -7.66
CA HIS A 36 7.19 -1.51 -6.68
C HIS A 36 8.57 -1.54 -7.32
N ASN A 37 8.84 -2.50 -8.20
CA ASN A 37 10.12 -2.61 -8.90
C ASN A 37 10.44 -1.35 -9.71
N ILE A 38 9.48 -0.78 -10.42
CA ILE A 38 9.63 0.49 -11.15
C ILE A 38 9.89 1.63 -10.17
N ARG A 39 9.05 1.77 -9.13
CA ARG A 39 9.17 2.84 -8.14
C ARG A 39 10.55 2.88 -7.47
N PHE A 40 11.07 1.74 -7.04
CA PHE A 40 12.35 1.66 -6.34
C PHE A 40 13.57 1.91 -7.24
N GLN A 41 13.41 1.96 -8.55
CA GLN A 41 14.45 2.47 -9.46
C GLN A 41 14.57 4.00 -9.40
N HIS A 42 13.51 4.70 -9.01
CA HIS A 42 13.43 6.17 -8.93
C HIS A 42 13.49 6.68 -7.49
N ILE A 43 12.84 5.99 -6.56
CA ILE A 43 12.74 6.34 -5.14
C ILE A 43 13.57 5.34 -4.34
N LYS A 44 14.68 5.78 -3.77
CA LYS A 44 15.56 4.89 -3.00
C LYS A 44 14.88 4.45 -1.70
N TRP A 45 14.87 3.14 -1.49
CA TRP A 45 14.47 2.57 -0.21
C TRP A 45 15.37 3.07 0.92
N ARG A 46 14.77 3.36 2.08
CA ARG A 46 15.47 3.76 3.30
C ARG A 46 14.85 3.09 4.51
N ASN A 47 15.68 2.77 5.51
CA ASN A 47 15.20 2.14 6.74
C ASN A 47 14.39 3.11 7.62
N ASP A 48 14.51 4.42 7.40
CA ASP A 48 13.77 5.48 8.09
C ASP A 48 12.52 5.94 7.32
N ILE A 49 11.98 5.07 6.47
CA ILE A 49 10.75 5.32 5.70
C ILE A 49 9.59 5.66 6.64
N THR A 50 8.78 6.63 6.27
CA THR A 50 7.58 7.01 7.04
C THR A 50 6.39 6.13 6.72
N LEU A 51 5.38 6.11 7.61
CA LEU A 51 4.10 5.45 7.34
C LEU A 51 3.46 6.01 6.07
N ALA A 52 3.45 7.33 5.90
CA ALA A 52 2.89 7.98 4.71
C ALA A 52 3.58 7.51 3.41
N GLU A 53 4.92 7.43 3.41
CA GLU A 53 5.69 6.93 2.24
C GLU A 53 5.34 5.47 1.92
N MET A 54 5.23 4.61 2.96
CA MET A 54 4.84 3.20 2.75
C MET A 54 3.42 3.09 2.20
N MET A 55 2.46 3.80 2.80
CA MET A 55 1.06 3.77 2.37
C MET A 55 0.90 4.24 0.92
N ILE A 56 1.61 5.29 0.50
CA ILE A 56 1.60 5.75 -0.89
C ILE A 56 2.24 4.70 -1.80
N THR A 57 3.34 4.07 -1.38
CA THR A 57 4.02 3.03 -2.15
C THR A 57 3.08 1.84 -2.40
N GLU A 58 2.41 1.34 -1.37
CA GLU A 58 1.43 0.26 -1.49
C GLU A 58 0.18 0.71 -2.27
N GLY A 59 -0.28 1.93 -2.04
CA GLY A 59 -1.43 2.49 -2.73
C GLY A 59 -1.21 2.66 -4.23
N LEU A 60 -0.01 3.09 -4.67
CA LEU A 60 0.35 3.17 -6.08
C LEU A 60 0.36 1.80 -6.74
N ALA A 61 0.95 0.80 -6.10
CA ALA A 61 1.03 -0.55 -6.60
C ALA A 61 -0.35 -1.20 -6.75
N GLU A 62 -1.22 -1.03 -5.75
CA GLU A 62 -2.58 -1.59 -5.79
C GLU A 62 -3.48 -0.86 -6.81
N ASN A 63 -3.40 0.48 -6.90
CA ASN A 63 -4.13 1.22 -7.94
C ASN A 63 -3.65 0.83 -9.35
N PHE A 64 -2.35 0.63 -9.55
CA PHE A 64 -1.81 0.14 -10.81
C PHE A 64 -2.37 -1.25 -11.16
N ALA A 65 -2.37 -2.18 -10.21
CA ALA A 65 -2.90 -3.53 -10.42
C ALA A 65 -4.40 -3.51 -10.76
N VAL A 66 -5.19 -2.72 -10.02
CA VAL A 66 -6.65 -2.57 -10.25
C VAL A 66 -6.94 -1.93 -11.61
N LEU A 67 -6.17 -0.93 -12.03
CA LEU A 67 -6.33 -0.30 -13.35
C LEU A 67 -6.04 -1.26 -14.51
N GLN A 68 -5.11 -2.21 -14.34
CA GLN A 68 -4.75 -3.16 -15.39
C GLN A 68 -5.66 -4.40 -15.43
N TYR A 69 -6.12 -4.87 -14.26
CA TYR A 69 -6.78 -6.18 -14.15
C TYR A 69 -8.20 -6.13 -13.57
N GLY A 70 -8.72 -4.93 -13.28
CA GLY A 70 -10.07 -4.72 -12.76
C GLY A 70 -10.16 -4.80 -11.24
N ILE A 71 -11.21 -4.15 -10.70
CA ILE A 71 -11.48 -4.05 -9.27
C ILE A 71 -11.79 -5.40 -8.61
N GLU A 72 -12.27 -6.36 -9.36
CA GLU A 72 -12.54 -7.74 -8.92
C GLU A 72 -11.26 -8.50 -8.53
N ASN A 73 -10.10 -8.02 -8.98
CA ASN A 73 -8.79 -8.57 -8.64
C ASN A 73 -8.08 -7.78 -7.54
N MET A 74 -8.73 -6.77 -6.97
CA MET A 74 -8.22 -6.03 -5.80
C MET A 74 -7.83 -6.97 -4.67
N GLY A 75 -6.70 -6.71 -4.06
CA GLY A 75 -6.18 -7.51 -2.96
C GLY A 75 -7.10 -7.51 -1.73
N PRO A 76 -7.13 -8.63 -0.98
CA PRO A 76 -7.96 -8.74 0.23
C PRO A 76 -7.51 -7.78 1.34
N TRP A 77 -6.32 -7.24 1.26
CA TRP A 77 -5.79 -6.20 2.16
C TRP A 77 -6.45 -4.84 1.96
N VAL A 78 -7.16 -4.62 0.84
CA VAL A 78 -7.98 -3.43 0.60
C VAL A 78 -9.47 -3.77 0.62
N SER A 79 -9.88 -4.82 -0.10
CA SER A 79 -11.30 -5.13 -0.35
C SER A 79 -12.11 -5.52 0.88
N LYS A 80 -11.45 -5.85 2.01
CA LYS A 80 -12.12 -6.18 3.28
C LYS A 80 -12.52 -4.96 4.11
N VAL A 81 -11.98 -3.79 3.81
CA VAL A 81 -12.26 -2.55 4.55
C VAL A 81 -13.44 -1.84 3.89
N SER A 82 -14.48 -1.55 4.65
CA SER A 82 -15.60 -0.73 4.19
C SER A 82 -15.23 0.76 4.18
N MET A 83 -15.97 1.57 3.38
CA MET A 83 -15.74 3.03 3.37
C MET A 83 -16.10 3.67 4.72
N GLU A 84 -17.13 3.19 5.40
CA GLU A 84 -17.51 3.64 6.74
C GLU A 84 -16.37 3.38 7.74
N GLU A 85 -15.81 2.17 7.75
CA GLU A 85 -14.69 1.81 8.60
C GLU A 85 -13.43 2.62 8.29
N LEU A 86 -13.17 2.88 6.99
CA LEU A 86 -12.06 3.72 6.57
C LEU A 86 -12.20 5.15 7.10
N GLU A 87 -13.34 5.79 6.90
CA GLU A 87 -13.56 7.20 7.24
C GLU A 87 -13.68 7.41 8.76
N ASP A 88 -14.50 6.60 9.42
CA ASP A 88 -14.87 6.84 10.80
C ASP A 88 -13.86 6.29 11.81
N TYR A 89 -13.06 5.28 11.40
CA TYR A 89 -12.19 4.58 12.34
C TYR A 89 -10.72 4.56 11.91
N ILE A 90 -10.41 4.15 10.69
CA ILE A 90 -9.03 3.94 10.25
C ILE A 90 -8.30 5.27 10.03
N LYS A 91 -8.88 6.19 9.27
CA LYS A 91 -8.24 7.47 8.93
C LYS A 91 -7.87 8.29 10.17
N PRO A 92 -8.72 8.45 11.20
CA PRO A 92 -8.34 9.19 12.41
C PRO A 92 -7.09 8.63 13.09
N ILE A 93 -6.98 7.31 13.23
CA ILE A 93 -5.84 6.66 13.87
C ILE A 93 -4.58 6.79 13.00
N ILE A 94 -4.69 6.52 11.70
CA ILE A 94 -3.56 6.60 10.76
C ILE A 94 -3.01 8.01 10.67
N LYS A 95 -3.88 9.03 10.67
CA LYS A 95 -3.49 10.44 10.59
C LYS A 95 -2.47 10.83 11.68
N GLU A 96 -2.62 10.29 12.89
CA GLU A 96 -1.70 10.54 14.00
C GLU A 96 -0.31 9.92 13.78
N GLY A 97 -0.26 8.81 13.01
CA GLY A 97 0.97 8.05 12.76
C GLY A 97 1.71 8.37 11.47
N LEU A 98 1.20 9.25 10.60
CA LEU A 98 1.70 9.49 9.23
C LEU A 98 3.22 9.71 9.13
N PHE A 99 3.80 10.41 10.10
CA PHE A 99 5.22 10.76 10.11
C PHE A 99 6.08 9.87 11.00
N LEU A 100 5.52 8.81 11.58
CA LEU A 100 6.30 7.77 12.26
C LEU A 100 7.27 7.15 11.27
N LYS A 101 8.49 6.85 11.74
CA LYS A 101 9.59 6.34 10.94
C LYS A 101 10.03 4.97 11.41
N GLY A 102 10.46 4.17 10.44
CA GLY A 102 11.03 2.85 10.67
C GLY A 102 9.98 1.76 10.81
N LEU A 103 10.28 0.59 10.26
CA LEU A 103 9.34 -0.53 10.16
C LEU A 103 8.76 -0.95 11.52
N ASP A 104 9.56 -0.92 12.58
CA ASP A 104 9.13 -1.29 13.94
C ASP A 104 7.98 -0.41 14.44
N ASN A 105 7.99 0.87 14.09
CA ASN A 105 6.99 1.84 14.52
C ASN A 105 5.74 1.88 13.64
N ILE A 106 5.88 1.53 12.35
CA ILE A 106 4.79 1.64 11.38
C ILE A 106 4.08 0.31 11.11
N THR A 107 4.63 -0.82 11.58
CA THR A 107 4.08 -2.16 11.29
C THR A 107 2.62 -2.29 11.74
N ALA A 108 2.26 -1.84 12.94
CA ALA A 108 0.88 -1.93 13.45
C ALA A 108 -0.10 -1.07 12.62
N TYR A 109 0.34 0.11 12.18
CA TYR A 109 -0.45 0.99 11.33
C TYR A 109 -0.63 0.40 9.92
N LEU A 110 0.40 -0.22 9.38
CA LEU A 110 0.37 -0.73 8.01
C LEU A 110 -0.39 -2.06 7.90
N TYR A 111 -0.01 -3.04 8.74
CA TYR A 111 -0.52 -4.42 8.67
C TYR A 111 -1.65 -4.74 9.65
N GLY A 112 -1.90 -3.85 10.62
CA GLY A 112 -2.90 -4.06 11.68
C GLY A 112 -2.35 -4.77 12.90
N ASP A 113 -3.16 -4.81 13.95
CA ASP A 113 -2.79 -5.22 15.29
C ASP A 113 -2.39 -6.71 15.41
N ASP A 114 -3.06 -7.58 14.67
CA ASP A 114 -2.78 -9.03 14.77
C ASP A 114 -1.36 -9.34 14.27
N ILE A 115 -0.99 -8.78 13.13
CA ILE A 115 0.38 -8.93 12.57
C ILE A 115 1.42 -8.26 13.48
N ALA A 116 1.07 -7.10 14.05
CA ALA A 116 1.95 -6.41 15.00
C ALA A 116 2.24 -7.30 16.23
N ARG A 117 1.21 -7.90 16.82
CA ARG A 117 1.37 -8.82 17.98
C ARG A 117 2.22 -10.04 17.63
N GLU A 118 1.99 -10.66 16.46
CA GLU A 118 2.79 -11.82 15.99
C GLU A 118 4.28 -11.46 15.86
N LYS A 119 4.58 -10.23 15.46
CA LYS A 119 5.95 -9.71 15.33
C LYS A 119 6.53 -9.13 16.63
N GLY A 120 5.76 -9.11 17.72
CA GLY A 120 6.17 -8.56 19.02
C GLY A 120 6.09 -7.03 19.11
N TYR A 121 5.34 -6.37 18.23
CA TYR A 121 5.10 -4.93 18.27
C TYR A 121 3.81 -4.58 19.01
N PHE A 122 3.71 -3.33 19.47
CA PHE A 122 2.53 -2.84 20.17
C PHE A 122 1.36 -2.58 19.20
N PRO A 123 0.15 -3.03 19.54
CA PRO A 123 -1.05 -2.74 18.77
C PRO A 123 -1.45 -1.26 18.91
N VAL A 124 -2.13 -0.75 17.89
CA VAL A 124 -2.62 0.66 17.83
C VAL A 124 -4.12 0.77 17.62
N GLY A 125 -4.83 -0.37 17.61
CA GLY A 125 -6.28 -0.41 17.44
C GLY A 125 -6.71 -0.59 15.97
N LEU A 126 -5.85 -0.98 15.06
CA LEU A 126 -6.18 -1.06 13.64
C LEU A 126 -6.45 -2.50 13.17
N PRO A 127 -7.43 -2.69 12.25
CA PRO A 127 -7.74 -3.98 11.65
C PRO A 127 -6.66 -4.41 10.63
N PHE A 128 -6.78 -5.65 10.16
CA PHE A 128 -5.89 -6.24 9.18
C PHE A 128 -5.68 -5.34 7.96
N CYS A 129 -4.42 -5.01 7.67
CA CYS A 129 -3.97 -4.22 6.53
C CYS A 129 -4.64 -2.83 6.38
N ALA A 130 -5.00 -2.19 7.50
CA ALA A 130 -5.62 -0.87 7.49
C ALA A 130 -4.81 0.17 6.72
N GLY A 131 -3.48 0.17 6.84
CA GLY A 131 -2.59 1.06 6.10
C GLY A 131 -2.60 0.82 4.60
N TYR A 132 -2.71 -0.43 4.16
CA TYR A 132 -2.87 -0.77 2.73
C TYR A 132 -4.17 -0.21 2.16
N ALA A 133 -5.29 -0.42 2.86
CA ALA A 133 -6.58 0.11 2.45
C ALA A 133 -6.57 1.65 2.39
N CYS A 134 -6.07 2.29 3.44
CA CYS A 134 -5.95 3.75 3.48
C CYS A 134 -5.04 4.28 2.36
N GLY A 135 -3.90 3.64 2.12
CA GLY A 135 -2.97 3.98 1.03
C GLY A 135 -3.60 3.88 -0.36
N TYR A 136 -4.37 2.80 -0.60
CA TYR A 136 -5.12 2.65 -1.85
C TYR A 136 -6.07 3.82 -2.09
N TYR A 137 -6.89 4.19 -1.09
CA TYR A 137 -7.85 5.28 -1.22
C TYR A 137 -7.19 6.66 -1.28
N MET A 138 -6.06 6.87 -0.59
CA MET A 138 -5.24 8.08 -0.71
C MET A 138 -4.77 8.30 -2.15
N VAL A 139 -4.18 7.28 -2.76
CA VAL A 139 -3.68 7.36 -4.13
C VAL A 139 -4.83 7.48 -5.13
N LYS A 140 -5.90 6.73 -4.95
CA LYS A 140 -7.11 6.86 -5.77
C LYS A 140 -7.64 8.28 -5.74
N TYR A 141 -7.78 8.87 -4.54
CA TYR A 141 -8.20 10.27 -4.37
C TYR A 141 -7.25 11.24 -5.09
N TYR A 142 -5.94 11.02 -4.98
CA TYR A 142 -4.93 11.81 -5.67
C TYR A 142 -5.12 11.78 -7.19
N LEU A 143 -5.25 10.61 -7.79
CA LEU A 143 -5.42 10.44 -9.22
C LEU A 143 -6.72 11.10 -9.73
N GLU A 144 -7.83 10.90 -9.00
CA GLU A 144 -9.13 11.52 -9.32
C GLU A 144 -9.08 13.04 -9.22
N LYS A 145 -8.43 13.58 -8.18
CA LYS A 145 -8.32 15.03 -7.94
C LYS A 145 -7.42 15.74 -8.93
N THR A 146 -6.32 15.11 -9.31
CA THR A 146 -5.30 15.76 -10.17
C THR A 146 -5.48 15.44 -11.66
N GLY A 147 -6.15 14.34 -11.99
CA GLY A 147 -6.21 13.81 -13.35
C GLY A 147 -4.89 13.23 -13.86
N GLU A 148 -3.92 13.02 -12.95
CA GLU A 148 -2.62 12.45 -13.30
C GLU A 148 -2.74 10.96 -13.57
N ASP A 149 -1.93 10.44 -14.51
CA ASP A 149 -1.86 9.00 -14.75
C ASP A 149 -1.00 8.28 -13.71
N ILE A 150 -1.30 7.00 -13.50
CA ILE A 150 -0.65 6.18 -12.48
C ILE A 150 0.86 5.99 -12.73
N ALA A 151 1.30 5.95 -13.99
CA ALA A 151 2.72 5.76 -14.31
C ALA A 151 3.53 6.99 -13.91
N SER A 152 3.03 8.18 -14.19
CA SER A 152 3.62 9.45 -13.74
C SER A 152 3.63 9.56 -12.21
N ALA A 153 2.55 9.16 -11.54
CA ALA A 153 2.46 9.16 -10.08
C ALA A 153 3.44 8.17 -9.43
N THR A 154 3.67 7.00 -10.05
CA THR A 154 4.54 5.94 -9.51
C THR A 154 5.96 6.42 -9.26
N VAL A 155 6.50 7.30 -10.07
CA VAL A 155 7.88 7.79 -9.96
C VAL A 155 8.03 9.08 -9.13
N LYS A 156 6.93 9.59 -8.56
CA LYS A 156 6.94 10.80 -7.73
C LYS A 156 7.34 10.52 -6.28
N PRO A 157 8.02 11.47 -5.62
CA PRO A 157 8.16 11.49 -4.17
C PRO A 157 6.79 11.49 -3.46
N ALA A 158 6.70 10.76 -2.36
CA ALA A 158 5.45 10.70 -1.58
C ALA A 158 4.99 12.07 -1.07
N GLU A 159 5.94 12.96 -0.74
CA GLU A 159 5.66 14.33 -0.29
C GLU A 159 4.89 15.15 -1.33
N GLU A 160 5.19 14.97 -2.63
CA GLU A 160 4.47 15.66 -3.70
C GLU A 160 3.02 15.19 -3.81
N ILE A 161 2.79 13.88 -3.65
CA ILE A 161 1.45 13.29 -3.63
C ILE A 161 0.68 13.79 -2.42
N MET A 162 1.29 13.69 -1.22
CA MET A 162 0.69 14.13 0.05
C MET A 162 0.30 15.60 0.03
N GLY A 163 1.17 16.47 -0.49
CA GLY A 163 0.88 17.91 -0.57
C GLY A 163 -0.30 18.28 -1.47
N LYS A 164 -0.77 17.36 -2.32
CA LYS A 164 -1.96 17.56 -3.19
C LYS A 164 -3.25 17.06 -2.54
N ILE A 165 -3.16 16.24 -1.50
CA ILE A 165 -4.30 15.56 -0.88
C ILE A 165 -4.43 15.84 0.62
N GLU A 166 -4.03 17.01 1.08
CA GLU A 166 -4.16 17.38 2.50
C GLU A 166 -5.63 17.30 2.99
N ASP A 167 -6.57 17.61 2.12
CA ASP A 167 -8.01 17.53 2.34
C ASP A 167 -8.58 16.09 2.35
N PHE A 168 -7.81 15.08 1.97
CA PHE A 168 -8.19 13.67 2.18
C PHE A 168 -8.41 13.34 3.67
N TRP A 169 -7.77 14.08 4.54
CA TRP A 169 -7.80 13.88 5.99
C TRP A 169 -8.85 14.73 6.73
N SER A 170 -9.70 15.43 6.01
CA SER A 170 -10.75 16.31 6.59
C SER A 170 -12.04 15.56 6.84
#